data_0cdde6545a87de172c24f67070d306e6
#
_entry.id   0cdde6545a87de172c24f67070d306e6
#
_cell.length_a   1.000
_cell.length_b   1.000
_cell.length_c   1.000
_cell.angle_alpha   90.00
_cell.angle_beta   90.00
_cell.angle_gamma   90.00
#
_symmetry.space_group_name_H-M   'P 1'
#
loop_
_entity.id
_entity.type
_entity.pdbx_description
1 polymer ?
#
loop_
_entity_poly.entity_id
_entity_poly.type
_entity_poly.pdbx_seq_one_letter_code
_entity_poly.pdbx_strand_id
1 'polypeptide(L)'
;MSELKEAKPKTIKLPGPDHPITIAPNANRVVVKIAGRIVADTRDALILREASYAPVQYIPRKDVDMTSLERTDRVTYCPYKGDCAYYSIPAGGERSINAVWTYEEPYAAVAAIKDHVAFYPDRVDEIN
;
A
#
# COMPACT_ATOMS: atom_id res chain seq x y z
N MET A 1 15.81 -35.82 1.96
CA MET A 1 15.58 -35.32 2.17
C MET A 1 15.25 -34.28 2.02
N SER A 2 14.93 -33.81 1.92
CA SER A 2 14.71 -32.93 1.79
C SER A 2 14.73 -32.17 2.31
N GLU A 3 15.05 -31.72 2.25
CA GLU A 3 15.11 -30.97 2.87
C GLU A 3 14.31 -29.91 2.79
N LEU A 4 13.49 -29.91 3.47
CA LEU A 4 12.77 -28.77 3.74
C LEU A 4 13.67 -27.75 4.25
N LYS A 5 13.94 -26.78 3.41
CA LYS A 5 14.52 -25.65 3.87
C LYS A 5 13.59 -25.00 4.77
N GLU A 6 13.88 -24.92 6.01
CA GLU A 6 13.14 -24.09 6.89
C GLU A 6 13.30 -22.67 6.48
N ALA A 7 12.21 -21.99 6.26
CA ALA A 7 12.24 -20.56 6.02
C ALA A 7 12.83 -19.89 7.26
N LYS A 8 13.79 -19.01 7.08
CA LYS A 8 14.29 -18.22 8.20
C LYS A 8 13.16 -17.38 8.75
N PRO A 9 13.03 -17.26 10.06
CA PRO A 9 12.03 -16.37 10.64
C PRO A 9 12.26 -14.94 10.11
N LYS A 10 11.19 -14.28 9.74
CA LYS A 10 11.28 -12.88 9.32
C LYS A 10 11.53 -12.02 10.54
N THR A 11 12.37 -11.01 10.37
CA THR A 11 12.60 -10.02 11.40
C THR A 11 11.38 -9.12 11.51
N ILE A 12 10.86 -8.97 12.72
CA ILE A 12 9.75 -8.05 13.01
C ILE A 12 10.30 -6.93 13.87
N LYS A 13 10.09 -5.69 13.45
CA LYS A 13 10.51 -4.52 14.19
C LYS A 13 9.30 -3.73 14.63
N LEU A 14 9.41 -3.11 15.80
CA LEU A 14 8.36 -2.25 16.34
C LEU A 14 8.73 -0.79 16.09
N PRO A 15 7.77 0.06 15.69
CA PRO A 15 8.02 1.50 15.61
C PRO A 15 8.45 2.04 16.98
N GLY A 16 9.30 3.04 16.96
CA GLY A 16 9.81 3.67 18.15
C GLY A 16 10.47 5.01 17.82
N PRO A 17 11.14 5.64 18.79
CA PRO A 17 11.71 6.98 18.58
C PRO A 17 12.67 7.08 17.40
N ASP A 18 13.39 6.00 17.09
CA ASP A 18 14.33 6.00 15.97
C ASP A 18 13.66 5.72 14.63
N HIS A 19 12.46 5.19 14.66
CA HIS A 19 11.71 4.88 13.44
C HIS A 19 10.21 4.97 13.75
N PRO A 20 9.70 6.20 13.93
CA PRO A 20 8.28 6.36 14.27
C PRO A 20 7.38 6.08 13.09
N ILE A 21 6.21 5.50 13.37
CA ILE A 21 5.13 5.35 12.39
C ILE A 21 3.86 5.85 13.04
N THR A 22 3.19 6.79 12.40
CA THR A 22 1.89 7.27 12.86
C THR A 22 0.88 7.11 11.74
N ILE A 23 -0.36 6.80 12.10
CA ILE A 23 -1.47 6.64 11.17
C ILE A 23 -2.60 7.50 11.66
N ALA A 24 -3.12 8.37 10.80
CA ALA A 24 -4.21 9.27 11.16
C ALA A 24 -5.19 9.40 10.01
N PRO A 25 -6.49 9.63 10.31
CA PRO A 25 -7.46 9.88 9.25
C PRO A 25 -7.10 11.15 8.47
N ASN A 26 -7.37 11.12 7.16
CA ASN A 26 -7.29 12.31 6.33
C ASN A 26 -8.72 12.80 6.12
N ALA A 27 -9.02 14.00 6.62
CA ALA A 27 -10.35 14.58 6.50
C ALA A 27 -10.66 15.05 5.07
N ASN A 28 -9.65 15.18 4.24
CA ASN A 28 -9.83 15.65 2.87
C ASN A 28 -10.14 14.51 1.92
N ARG A 29 -10.88 14.82 0.86
CA ARG A 29 -11.13 13.86 -0.20
C ARG A 29 -9.82 13.56 -0.93
N VAL A 30 -9.60 12.30 -1.28
CA VAL A 30 -8.44 11.85 -2.06
C VAL A 30 -8.96 11.14 -3.30
N VAL A 31 -8.49 11.59 -4.47
CA VAL A 31 -8.89 11.03 -5.75
C VAL A 31 -7.63 10.61 -6.51
N VAL A 32 -7.63 9.38 -7.05
CA VAL A 32 -6.52 8.88 -7.86
C VAL A 32 -7.00 8.70 -9.29
N LYS A 33 -6.27 9.29 -10.22
CA LYS A 33 -6.61 9.25 -11.64
C LYS A 33 -5.48 8.67 -12.47
N ILE A 34 -5.85 7.89 -13.47
CA ILE A 34 -4.93 7.33 -14.45
C ILE A 34 -5.65 7.15 -15.78
N ALA A 35 -5.01 7.59 -16.87
CA ALA A 35 -5.54 7.42 -18.24
C ALA A 35 -6.99 7.91 -18.37
N GLY A 36 -7.30 9.06 -17.78
CA GLY A 36 -8.63 9.66 -17.84
C GLY A 36 -9.67 8.98 -16.98
N ARG A 37 -9.28 8.04 -16.11
CA ARG A 37 -10.20 7.30 -15.24
C ARG A 37 -9.93 7.62 -13.79
N ILE A 38 -10.99 7.63 -13.00
CA ILE A 38 -10.88 7.69 -11.54
C ILE A 38 -10.83 6.26 -11.05
N VAL A 39 -9.71 5.87 -10.45
CA VAL A 39 -9.55 4.51 -9.92
C VAL A 39 -9.75 4.44 -8.41
N ALA A 40 -9.71 5.58 -7.73
CA ALA A 40 -10.01 5.65 -6.30
C ALA A 40 -10.57 7.03 -5.99
N ASP A 41 -11.53 7.08 -5.07
CA ASP A 41 -12.18 8.32 -4.66
C ASP A 41 -12.70 8.10 -3.25
N THR A 42 -12.05 8.70 -2.27
CA THR A 42 -12.36 8.44 -0.86
C THR A 42 -12.35 9.70 -0.02
N ARG A 43 -13.15 9.68 1.05
CA ARG A 43 -13.07 10.65 2.14
C ARG A 43 -12.58 9.98 3.41
N ASP A 44 -12.15 8.72 3.31
CA ASP A 44 -11.74 7.91 4.45
C ASP A 44 -10.29 7.42 4.33
N ALA A 45 -9.45 8.18 3.63
CA ALA A 45 -8.04 7.81 3.54
C ALA A 45 -7.35 7.91 4.90
N LEU A 46 -6.33 7.09 5.09
CA LEU A 46 -5.46 7.16 6.25
C LEU A 46 -4.11 7.68 5.78
N ILE A 47 -3.53 8.62 6.52
CA ILE A 47 -2.18 9.11 6.24
C ILE A 47 -1.22 8.35 7.14
N LEU A 48 -0.29 7.63 6.55
CA LEU A 48 0.78 6.98 7.30
C LEU A 48 2.05 7.79 7.14
N ARG A 49 2.65 8.18 8.28
CA ARG A 49 3.92 8.90 8.30
C ARG A 49 4.94 8.00 8.95
N GLU A 50 6.01 7.74 8.24
CA GLU A 50 7.03 6.81 8.69
C GLU A 50 8.40 7.47 8.62
N ALA A 51 9.06 7.61 9.79
CA ALA A 51 10.40 8.18 9.87
C ALA A 51 10.48 9.49 9.07
N SER A 52 11.44 9.59 8.16
CA SER A 52 11.61 10.78 7.32
C SER A 52 11.03 10.60 5.92
N TYR A 53 10.33 9.48 5.67
CA TYR A 53 9.76 9.23 4.35
C TYR A 53 8.55 10.14 4.09
N ALA A 54 8.24 10.33 2.82
CA ALA A 54 7.06 11.10 2.45
C ALA A 54 5.79 10.40 2.96
N PRO A 55 4.79 11.17 3.39
CA PRO A 55 3.52 10.57 3.84
C PRO A 55 2.87 9.76 2.73
N VAL A 56 2.18 8.68 3.13
CA VAL A 56 1.49 7.80 2.20
C VAL A 56 0.00 7.80 2.51
N GLN A 57 -0.82 7.91 1.47
CA GLN A 57 -2.28 7.81 1.60
C GLN A 57 -2.67 6.36 1.42
N TYR A 58 -3.30 5.78 2.43
CA TYR A 58 -3.87 4.44 2.35
C TYR A 58 -5.37 4.58 2.16
N ILE A 59 -5.88 4.04 1.06
CA ILE A 59 -7.27 4.21 0.63
C ILE A 59 -8.03 2.91 0.88
N PRO A 60 -9.17 2.97 1.58
CA PRO A 60 -9.94 1.75 1.85
C PRO A 60 -10.43 1.12 0.54
N ARG A 61 -10.38 -0.20 0.47
CA ARG A 61 -10.75 -0.92 -0.75
C ARG A 61 -12.18 -0.64 -1.20
N LYS A 62 -13.06 -0.30 -0.28
CA LYS A 62 -14.45 0.06 -0.62
C LYS A 62 -14.55 1.26 -1.56
N ASP A 63 -13.52 2.11 -1.54
CA ASP A 63 -13.50 3.34 -2.34
C ASP A 63 -12.53 3.24 -3.52
N VAL A 64 -12.08 2.04 -3.86
CA VAL A 64 -11.19 1.76 -4.97
C VAL A 64 -11.92 0.91 -5.99
N ASP A 65 -11.79 1.27 -7.27
CA ASP A 65 -12.29 0.42 -8.34
C ASP A 65 -11.31 -0.74 -8.54
N MET A 66 -11.53 -1.80 -7.78
CA MET A 66 -10.64 -2.97 -7.82
C MET A 66 -10.66 -3.67 -9.17
N THR A 67 -11.71 -3.48 -9.98
CA THR A 67 -11.75 -4.06 -11.32
C THR A 67 -10.77 -3.40 -12.28
N SER A 68 -10.28 -2.21 -11.94
CA SER A 68 -9.25 -1.52 -12.71
C SER A 68 -7.84 -1.96 -12.35
N LEU A 69 -7.70 -2.82 -11.34
CA LEU A 69 -6.42 -3.31 -10.84
C LEU A 69 -6.24 -4.78 -11.16
N GLU A 70 -5.00 -5.16 -11.42
CA GLU A 70 -4.66 -6.56 -11.70
C GLU A 70 -3.58 -7.00 -10.74
N ARG A 71 -3.88 -8.01 -9.93
CA ARG A 71 -2.89 -8.52 -8.98
C ARG A 71 -1.71 -9.12 -9.71
N THR A 72 -0.51 -8.81 -9.22
CA THR A 72 0.72 -9.39 -9.76
C THR A 72 1.30 -10.39 -8.76
N ASP A 73 2.36 -11.09 -9.17
CA ASP A 73 3.04 -12.01 -8.26
C ASP A 73 4.20 -11.38 -7.51
N ARG A 74 4.37 -10.03 -7.63
CA ARG A 74 5.36 -9.35 -6.83
C ARG A 74 4.95 -9.39 -5.36
N VAL A 75 5.90 -9.75 -4.50
CA VAL A 75 5.73 -9.74 -3.06
C VAL A 75 6.99 -9.17 -2.46
N THR A 76 6.85 -8.28 -1.49
CA THR A 76 7.98 -7.74 -0.73
C THR A 76 7.68 -7.86 0.76
N TYR A 77 8.67 -7.57 1.57
CA TYR A 77 8.52 -7.65 3.02
C TYR A 77 9.02 -6.38 3.70
N CYS A 78 8.21 -5.85 4.61
CA CYS A 78 8.60 -4.72 5.46
C CYS A 78 8.65 -5.21 6.91
N PRO A 79 9.78 -5.05 7.63
CA PRO A 79 9.87 -5.50 9.01
C PRO A 79 8.86 -4.85 9.95
N TYR A 80 8.37 -3.66 9.61
CA TYR A 80 7.41 -2.93 10.43
C TYR A 80 5.96 -3.23 10.07
N LYS A 81 5.68 -3.58 8.80
CA LYS A 81 4.31 -3.68 8.30
C LYS A 81 3.91 -5.08 7.88
N GLY A 82 4.86 -5.94 7.48
CA GLY A 82 4.57 -7.31 7.07
C GLY A 82 4.76 -7.54 5.58
N ASP A 83 4.12 -8.60 5.08
CA ASP A 83 4.17 -8.95 3.66
C ASP A 83 3.34 -7.98 2.84
N CYS A 84 3.91 -7.55 1.71
CA CYS A 84 3.29 -6.58 0.82
C CYS A 84 2.97 -7.23 -0.51
N ALA A 85 1.72 -7.09 -0.97
CA ALA A 85 1.27 -7.56 -2.28
C ALA A 85 1.09 -6.36 -3.21
N TYR A 86 1.05 -6.61 -4.51
CA TYR A 86 1.05 -5.55 -5.51
C TYR A 86 0.00 -5.76 -6.58
N TYR A 87 -0.43 -4.63 -7.17
CA TYR A 87 -1.32 -4.61 -8.32
C TYR A 87 -0.76 -3.69 -9.38
N SER A 88 -1.00 -4.03 -10.64
CA SER A 88 -0.79 -3.13 -11.76
C SER A 88 -2.11 -2.47 -12.12
N ILE A 89 -2.03 -1.36 -12.85
CA ILE A 89 -3.21 -0.69 -13.40
C ILE A 89 -3.08 -0.80 -14.92
N PRO A 90 -3.73 -1.79 -15.56
CA PRO A 90 -3.57 -2.03 -17.00
C PRO A 90 -3.80 -0.80 -17.86
N ALA A 91 -4.76 0.06 -17.48
CA ALA A 91 -5.06 1.27 -18.24
C ALA A 91 -3.86 2.23 -18.33
N GLY A 92 -2.91 2.15 -17.41
CA GLY A 92 -1.72 3.01 -17.40
C GLY A 92 -0.52 2.44 -18.13
N GLY A 93 -0.61 1.22 -18.66
CA GLY A 93 0.48 0.59 -19.40
C GLY A 93 1.69 0.26 -18.54
N GLU A 94 2.88 0.26 -19.16
CA GLU A 94 4.11 -0.14 -18.47
C GLU A 94 4.44 0.70 -17.24
N ARG A 95 4.14 1.99 -17.29
CA ARG A 95 4.40 2.89 -16.17
C ARG A 95 3.67 2.46 -14.92
N SER A 96 2.51 1.84 -15.08
CA SER A 96 1.64 1.47 -13.98
C SER A 96 1.75 0.01 -13.56
N ILE A 97 2.80 -0.68 -13.98
CA ILE A 97 3.09 -2.03 -13.51
C ILE A 97 3.51 -1.93 -12.04
N ASN A 98 2.85 -2.73 -11.19
CA ASN A 98 3.09 -2.73 -9.73
C ASN A 98 2.94 -1.33 -9.13
N ALA A 99 1.96 -0.57 -9.62
CA ALA A 99 1.72 0.80 -9.19
C ALA A 99 1.02 0.91 -7.83
N VAL A 100 0.46 -0.18 -7.35
CA VAL A 100 -0.38 -0.22 -6.14
C VAL A 100 0.16 -1.28 -5.21
N TRP A 101 0.19 -0.98 -3.91
CA TRP A 101 0.58 -1.99 -2.93
C TRP A 101 -0.41 -2.07 -1.80
N THR A 102 -0.38 -3.20 -1.09
CA THR A 102 -1.28 -3.43 0.03
C THR A 102 -0.64 -4.40 1.02
N TYR A 103 -0.90 -4.19 2.29
CA TYR A 103 -0.53 -5.11 3.36
C TYR A 103 -1.81 -5.83 3.78
N GLU A 104 -1.99 -7.06 3.30
CA GLU A 104 -3.23 -7.80 3.55
C GLU A 104 -3.35 -8.29 5.00
N GLU A 105 -2.21 -8.59 5.61
CA GLU A 105 -2.16 -8.98 7.02
C GLU A 105 -1.09 -8.17 7.73
N PRO A 106 -1.35 -6.87 7.95
CA PRO A 106 -0.34 -6.00 8.54
C PRO A 106 -0.07 -6.38 10.00
N TYR A 107 1.15 -6.10 10.43
CA TYR A 107 1.48 -6.30 11.84
C TYR A 107 0.66 -5.38 12.73
N ALA A 108 0.53 -5.78 14.00
CA ALA A 108 -0.36 -5.11 14.96
C ALA A 108 -0.13 -3.60 15.05
N ALA A 109 1.13 -3.15 14.98
CA ALA A 109 1.44 -1.73 15.10
C ALA A 109 0.83 -0.88 13.99
N VAL A 110 0.52 -1.48 12.84
CA VAL A 110 -0.08 -0.79 11.69
C VAL A 110 -1.38 -1.46 11.25
N ALA A 111 -2.06 -2.13 12.15
CA ALA A 111 -3.27 -2.88 11.83
C ALA A 111 -4.35 -2.03 11.13
N ALA A 112 -4.34 -0.73 11.34
CA ALA A 112 -5.34 0.16 10.74
C ALA A 112 -5.31 0.17 9.21
N ILE A 113 -4.17 -0.17 8.58
CA ILE A 113 -4.07 -0.14 7.11
C ILE A 113 -4.58 -1.42 6.45
N LYS A 114 -5.06 -2.39 7.23
CA LYS A 114 -5.68 -3.58 6.65
C LYS A 114 -6.84 -3.16 5.76
N ASP A 115 -7.00 -3.87 4.64
CA ASP A 115 -8.04 -3.60 3.65
C ASP A 115 -7.93 -2.21 2.99
N HIS A 116 -6.72 -1.66 2.98
CA HIS A 116 -6.40 -0.42 2.30
C HIS A 116 -5.34 -0.67 1.23
N VAL A 117 -5.30 0.17 0.22
CA VAL A 117 -4.26 0.14 -0.80
C VAL A 117 -3.62 1.51 -0.92
N ALA A 118 -2.39 1.54 -1.40
CA ALA A 118 -1.66 2.77 -1.64
C ALA A 118 -1.14 2.79 -3.09
N PHE A 119 -0.99 3.98 -3.65
CA PHE A 119 -0.58 4.16 -5.03
C PHE A 119 0.76 4.89 -5.08
N TYR A 120 1.68 4.44 -5.94
CA TYR A 120 2.91 5.17 -6.19
C TYR A 120 2.58 6.44 -6.99
N PRO A 121 2.93 7.63 -6.48
CA PRO A 121 2.57 8.88 -7.17
C PRO A 121 3.15 9.00 -8.58
N ASP A 122 4.32 8.40 -8.81
CA ASP A 122 4.98 8.47 -10.12
C ASP A 122 4.46 7.43 -11.10
N ARG A 123 3.51 6.59 -10.69
CA ARG A 123 2.95 5.53 -11.54
C ARG A 123 1.47 5.73 -11.81
N VAL A 124 0.93 6.85 -11.43
CA VAL A 124 -0.43 7.30 -11.75
C VAL A 124 -0.34 8.74 -12.24
N ASP A 125 -1.44 9.24 -12.81
CA ASP A 125 -1.41 10.60 -13.35
C ASP A 125 -1.59 11.63 -12.26
N GLU A 126 -2.40 11.31 -11.24
CA GLU A 126 -2.78 12.30 -10.24
C GLU A 126 -3.24 11.64 -8.96
N ILE A 127 -2.79 12.18 -7.84
CA ILE A 127 -3.35 11.87 -6.52
C ILE A 127 -3.61 13.23 -5.88
N ASN A 128 -4.89 13.55 -5.68
CA ASN A 128 -5.28 14.86 -5.13
C ASN A 128 -5.71 14.74 -3.70
#